data_97324e62f9d1400e8d7a06cf3e2f6eba
#
_entry.id   97324e62f9d1400e8d7a06cf3e2f6eba
#
_cell.length_a   1.000
_cell.length_b   1.000
_cell.length_c   1.000
_cell.angle_alpha   90.00
_cell.angle_beta   90.00
_cell.angle_gamma   90.00
#
_symmetry.space_group_name_H-M   'P 1'
#
loop_
_entity.id
_entity.type
_entity.pdbx_description
1 polymer ?
#
loop_
_entity_poly.entity_id
_entity_poly.type
_entity_poly.pdbx_seq_one_letter_code
_entity_poly.pdbx_strand_id
1 'polypeptide(L)'
;MNSQALIAKAAETHFLTEDEILHLLQDETAHEAILQAADSVRKKYVGDEVHLRALIEFTNICKNNCLYCGLRAENPCVNRYRMQDEQILTLAQKAVTYGYKTVVLQGGEDPFFTTEKVVFLLQKTDCRNSAVRFIVNLIRCFCRLPSFF
;
A
#
# COMPACT_ATOMS: atom_id res chain seq x y z
N MET A 1 -11.54 18.96 26.77
CA MET A 1 -12.02 19.30 25.41
C MET A 1 -13.26 18.47 25.11
N ASN A 2 -14.13 18.89 24.20
CA ASN A 2 -15.35 18.13 23.89
C ASN A 2 -15.08 17.25 22.67
N SER A 3 -15.02 15.94 22.85
CA SER A 3 -14.73 14.98 21.79
C SER A 3 -15.71 15.03 20.62
N GLN A 4 -17.00 15.25 20.87
CA GLN A 4 -18.02 15.40 19.82
C GLN A 4 -17.73 16.59 18.90
N ALA A 5 -17.35 17.74 19.50
CA ALA A 5 -16.99 18.92 18.71
C ALA A 5 -15.70 18.70 17.89
N LEU A 6 -14.73 17.98 18.43
CA LEU A 6 -13.51 17.64 17.72
C LEU A 6 -13.75 16.67 16.56
N ILE A 7 -14.61 15.67 16.75
CA ILE A 7 -15.02 14.75 15.68
C ILE A 7 -15.71 15.50 14.55
N ALA A 8 -16.66 16.40 14.87
CA ALA A 8 -17.32 17.24 13.87
C ALA A 8 -16.32 18.12 13.12
N LYS A 9 -15.40 18.79 13.85
CA LYS A 9 -14.32 19.58 13.26
C LYS A 9 -13.47 18.76 12.30
N ALA A 10 -13.05 17.54 12.71
CA ALA A 10 -12.24 16.66 11.86
C ALA A 10 -12.98 16.27 10.57
N ALA A 11 -14.25 15.92 10.65
CA ALA A 11 -15.07 15.55 9.51
C ALA A 11 -15.29 16.70 8.51
N GLU A 12 -15.33 17.93 8.99
CA GLU A 12 -15.55 19.13 8.16
C GLU A 12 -14.25 19.71 7.61
N THR A 13 -13.25 19.89 8.46
CA THR A 13 -12.00 20.62 8.12
C THR A 13 -10.88 19.71 7.67
N HIS A 14 -10.94 18.40 7.96
CA HIS A 14 -9.89 17.40 7.77
C HIS A 14 -8.58 17.76 8.50
N PHE A 15 -8.67 18.55 9.55
CA PHE A 15 -7.52 19.02 10.32
C PHE A 15 -7.81 19.05 11.82
N LEU A 16 -6.88 18.46 12.58
CA LEU A 16 -6.80 18.55 14.04
C LEU A 16 -5.38 18.89 14.47
N THR A 17 -5.23 19.58 15.59
CA THR A 17 -3.92 19.76 16.22
C THR A 17 -3.47 18.47 16.93
N GLU A 18 -2.17 18.39 17.28
CA GLU A 18 -1.61 17.24 17.99
C GLU A 18 -2.34 16.99 19.32
N ASP A 19 -2.61 18.04 20.10
CA ASP A 19 -3.33 17.93 21.38
C ASP A 19 -4.77 17.45 21.19
N GLU A 20 -5.46 17.89 20.14
CA GLU A 20 -6.80 17.45 19.79
C GLU A 20 -6.82 15.97 19.38
N ILE A 21 -5.83 15.51 18.61
CA ILE A 21 -5.66 14.11 18.26
C ILE A 21 -5.39 13.28 19.51
N LEU A 22 -4.45 13.71 20.36
CA LEU A 22 -4.11 13.01 21.60
C LEU A 22 -5.32 12.88 22.51
N HIS A 23 -6.12 13.95 22.64
CA HIS A 23 -7.36 13.92 23.42
C HIS A 23 -8.33 12.85 22.90
N LEU A 24 -8.56 12.80 21.58
CA LEU A 24 -9.47 11.81 20.98
C LEU A 24 -8.95 10.37 21.12
N LEU A 25 -7.63 10.15 21.05
CA LEU A 25 -7.02 8.83 21.24
C LEU A 25 -7.11 8.34 22.69
N GLN A 26 -7.15 9.24 23.67
CA GLN A 26 -7.25 8.92 25.09
C GLN A 26 -8.70 8.81 25.60
N ASP A 27 -9.67 9.31 24.84
CA ASP A 27 -11.08 9.26 25.22
C ASP A 27 -11.75 7.97 24.71
N GLU A 28 -11.70 6.92 25.53
CA GLU A 28 -12.32 5.63 25.19
C GLU A 28 -13.84 5.76 24.93
N THR A 29 -14.49 6.76 25.52
CA THR A 29 -15.95 6.97 25.34
C THR A 29 -16.28 7.54 23.96
N ALA A 30 -15.33 8.17 23.30
CA ALA A 30 -15.47 8.74 21.96
C ALA A 30 -15.28 7.72 20.83
N HIS A 31 -14.77 6.50 21.11
CA HIS A 31 -14.35 5.53 20.11
C HIS A 31 -15.46 5.21 19.09
N GLU A 32 -16.65 4.88 19.55
CA GLU A 32 -17.76 4.55 18.65
C GLU A 32 -18.17 5.75 17.77
N ALA A 33 -18.20 6.95 18.35
CA ALA A 33 -18.53 8.18 17.61
C ALA A 33 -17.46 8.51 16.54
N ILE A 34 -16.18 8.24 16.85
CA ILE A 34 -15.08 8.38 15.88
C ILE A 34 -15.29 7.42 14.70
N LEU A 35 -15.58 6.13 14.95
CA LEU A 35 -15.80 5.14 13.90
C LEU A 35 -17.00 5.49 13.02
N GLN A 36 -18.11 5.92 13.60
CA GLN A 36 -19.31 6.34 12.87
C GLN A 36 -19.04 7.57 11.98
N ALA A 37 -18.31 8.56 12.51
CA ALA A 37 -17.93 9.74 11.75
C ALA A 37 -16.97 9.38 10.59
N ALA A 38 -15.98 8.54 10.86
CA ALA A 38 -15.04 8.06 9.85
C ALA A 38 -15.76 7.29 8.73
N ASP A 39 -16.71 6.41 9.08
CA ASP A 39 -17.51 5.68 8.08
C ASP A 39 -18.38 6.64 7.24
N SER A 40 -18.97 7.66 7.86
CA SER A 40 -19.75 8.68 7.15
C SER A 40 -18.89 9.47 6.16
N VAL A 41 -17.66 9.85 6.55
CA VAL A 41 -16.71 10.53 5.66
C VAL A 41 -16.28 9.60 4.54
N ARG A 42 -15.95 8.33 4.85
CA ARG A 42 -15.62 7.31 3.85
C ARG A 42 -16.73 7.17 2.82
N LYS A 43 -17.97 6.98 3.25
CA LYS A 43 -19.14 6.85 2.36
C LYS A 43 -19.30 8.06 1.45
N LYS A 44 -19.12 9.25 1.99
CA LYS A 44 -19.26 10.51 1.24
C LYS A 44 -18.22 10.63 0.11
N TYR A 45 -16.96 10.24 0.35
CA TYR A 45 -15.85 10.50 -0.58
C TYR A 45 -15.42 9.29 -1.39
N VAL A 46 -15.62 8.07 -0.89
CA VAL A 46 -15.14 6.82 -1.50
C VAL A 46 -16.31 5.91 -1.92
N GLY A 47 -17.48 6.07 -1.31
CA GLY A 47 -18.63 5.18 -1.53
C GLY A 47 -18.56 3.92 -0.67
N ASP A 48 -19.45 2.97 -0.93
CA ASP A 48 -19.58 1.71 -0.17
C ASP A 48 -18.90 0.51 -0.83
N GLU A 49 -18.30 0.71 -2.00
CA GLU A 49 -17.62 -0.36 -2.73
C GLU A 49 -16.29 -0.73 -2.09
N VAL A 50 -16.00 -2.04 -2.04
CA VAL A 50 -14.70 -2.57 -1.67
C VAL A 50 -13.83 -2.70 -2.91
N HIS A 51 -12.74 -1.95 -2.96
CA HIS A 51 -11.80 -1.99 -4.07
C HIS A 51 -10.84 -3.18 -3.94
N LEU A 52 -11.10 -4.24 -4.68
CA LEU A 52 -10.20 -5.39 -4.75
C LEU A 52 -9.01 -5.08 -5.68
N ARG A 53 -7.83 -5.45 -5.21
CA ARG A 53 -6.57 -5.30 -5.95
C ARG A 53 -5.89 -6.66 -6.08
N ALA A 54 -5.42 -6.99 -7.27
CA ALA A 54 -4.56 -8.15 -7.46
C ALA A 54 -3.15 -7.81 -7.01
N LEU A 55 -2.53 -8.64 -6.19
CA LEU A 55 -1.15 -8.50 -5.75
C LEU A 55 -0.29 -9.54 -6.46
N ILE A 56 0.78 -9.11 -7.12
CA ILE A 56 1.79 -9.96 -7.73
C ILE A 56 3.11 -9.71 -7.01
N GLU A 57 3.53 -10.68 -6.22
CA GLU A 57 4.84 -10.67 -5.57
C GLU A 57 5.86 -11.27 -6.53
N PHE A 58 6.48 -10.42 -7.35
CA PHE A 58 7.31 -10.88 -8.48
C PHE A 58 8.73 -11.28 -8.10
N THR A 59 9.21 -10.88 -6.92
CA THR A 59 10.50 -11.30 -6.36
C THR A 59 10.53 -11.17 -4.85
N ASN A 60 11.18 -12.10 -4.17
CA ASN A 60 11.48 -11.99 -2.75
C ASN A 60 12.98 -11.78 -2.49
N ILE A 61 13.76 -11.49 -3.53
CA ILE A 61 15.16 -11.10 -3.42
C ILE A 61 15.22 -9.64 -2.99
N CYS A 62 16.05 -9.34 -1.99
CA CYS A 62 16.24 -7.99 -1.49
C CYS A 62 17.71 -7.77 -1.14
N LYS A 63 18.25 -6.61 -1.51
CA LYS A 63 19.62 -6.20 -1.15
C LYS A 63 19.74 -5.63 0.25
N ASN A 64 18.61 -5.24 0.88
CA ASN A 64 18.58 -4.59 2.17
C ASN A 64 18.48 -5.59 3.31
N ASN A 65 18.97 -5.18 4.47
CA ASN A 65 18.97 -6.01 5.68
C ASN A 65 18.14 -5.39 6.81
N CYS A 66 16.90 -5.00 6.50
CA CYS A 66 15.99 -4.39 7.46
C CYS A 66 15.62 -5.38 8.58
N LEU A 67 15.86 -5.01 9.82
CA LEU A 67 15.74 -5.90 10.98
C LEU A 67 14.34 -6.50 11.18
N TYR A 68 13.30 -5.79 10.81
CA TYR A 68 11.91 -6.25 10.95
C TYR A 68 11.39 -7.03 9.72
N CYS A 69 12.13 -7.06 8.61
CA CYS A 69 11.65 -7.63 7.36
C CYS A 69 12.06 -9.10 7.20
N GLY A 70 11.07 -9.97 6.96
CA GLY A 70 11.33 -11.39 6.69
C GLY A 70 12.10 -11.63 5.39
N LEU A 71 12.05 -10.68 4.43
CA LEU A 71 12.78 -10.78 3.16
C LEU A 71 14.19 -10.17 3.19
N ARG A 72 14.68 -9.74 4.36
CA ARG A 72 16.03 -9.15 4.47
C ARG A 72 17.09 -10.06 3.86
N ALA A 73 18.15 -9.44 3.32
CA ALA A 73 19.21 -10.15 2.59
C ALA A 73 19.81 -11.33 3.36
N GLU A 74 20.09 -11.13 4.66
CA GLU A 74 20.73 -12.11 5.53
C GLU A 74 19.80 -13.19 6.11
N ASN A 75 18.51 -13.21 5.75
CA ASN A 75 17.63 -14.27 6.24
C ASN A 75 17.89 -15.57 5.47
N PRO A 76 18.50 -16.60 6.08
CA PRO A 76 18.84 -17.84 5.42
C PRO A 76 17.64 -18.79 5.25
N CYS A 77 16.54 -18.52 5.95
CA CYS A 77 15.37 -19.41 5.96
C CYS A 77 14.39 -19.14 4.79
N VAL A 78 14.72 -18.19 3.89
CA VAL A 78 13.84 -17.81 2.78
C VAL A 78 14.30 -18.45 1.48
N ASN A 79 13.44 -19.28 0.89
CA ASN A 79 13.65 -19.74 -0.49
C ASN A 79 13.48 -18.56 -1.44
N ARG A 80 14.60 -18.13 -2.05
CA ARG A 80 14.61 -16.96 -2.94
C ARG A 80 14.08 -17.34 -4.32
N TYR A 81 13.22 -16.48 -4.86
CA TYR A 81 12.70 -16.61 -6.22
C TYR A 81 12.66 -15.25 -6.92
N ARG A 82 12.59 -15.33 -8.23
CA ARG A 82 12.39 -14.21 -9.14
C ARG A 82 11.54 -14.70 -10.30
N MET A 83 10.43 -14.02 -10.56
CA MET A 83 9.59 -14.32 -11.71
C MET A 83 10.24 -13.81 -12.99
N GLN A 84 10.04 -14.55 -14.08
CA GLN A 84 10.38 -14.11 -15.43
C GLN A 84 9.33 -13.10 -15.91
N ASP A 85 9.71 -12.26 -16.88
CA ASP A 85 8.84 -11.21 -17.41
C ASP A 85 7.52 -11.78 -17.92
N GLU A 86 7.54 -12.90 -18.63
CA GLU A 86 6.37 -13.58 -19.17
C GLU A 86 5.41 -14.07 -18.09
N GLN A 87 5.94 -14.50 -16.95
CA GLN A 87 5.12 -14.92 -15.80
C GLN A 87 4.37 -13.72 -15.20
N ILE A 88 5.08 -12.59 -15.03
CA ILE A 88 4.48 -11.34 -14.49
C ILE A 88 3.38 -10.86 -15.45
N LEU A 89 3.66 -10.82 -16.75
CA LEU A 89 2.69 -10.39 -17.77
C LEU A 89 1.46 -11.31 -17.81
N THR A 90 1.66 -12.62 -17.74
CA THR A 90 0.58 -13.62 -17.73
C THR A 90 -0.31 -13.44 -16.49
N LEU A 91 0.27 -13.25 -15.31
CA LEU A 91 -0.48 -13.03 -14.08
C LEU A 91 -1.24 -11.70 -14.10
N ALA A 92 -0.62 -10.65 -14.63
CA ALA A 92 -1.28 -9.36 -14.79
C ALA A 92 -2.50 -9.48 -15.73
N GLN A 93 -2.36 -10.16 -16.86
CA GLN A 93 -3.47 -10.42 -17.77
C GLN A 93 -4.58 -11.26 -17.12
N LYS A 94 -4.21 -12.27 -16.34
CA LYS A 94 -5.17 -13.10 -15.60
C LYS A 94 -5.94 -12.27 -14.56
N ALA A 95 -5.27 -11.34 -13.87
CA ALA A 95 -5.93 -10.43 -12.96
C ALA A 95 -6.99 -9.57 -13.67
N VAL A 96 -6.68 -9.07 -14.87
CA VAL A 96 -7.64 -8.31 -15.70
C VAL A 96 -8.85 -9.18 -16.08
N THR A 97 -8.64 -10.44 -16.47
CA THR A 97 -9.75 -11.36 -16.82
C THR A 97 -10.66 -11.68 -15.64
N TYR A 98 -10.13 -11.60 -14.41
CA TYR A 98 -10.93 -11.73 -13.18
C TYR A 98 -11.66 -10.43 -12.77
N GLY A 99 -11.52 -9.37 -13.54
CA GLY A 99 -12.20 -8.10 -13.29
C GLY A 99 -11.51 -7.17 -12.28
N TYR A 100 -10.28 -7.47 -11.87
CA TYR A 100 -9.52 -6.56 -11.03
C TYR A 100 -9.19 -5.26 -11.78
N LYS A 101 -9.54 -4.12 -11.18
CA LYS A 101 -9.27 -2.79 -11.73
C LYS A 101 -7.89 -2.26 -11.34
N THR A 102 -7.20 -2.94 -10.45
CA THR A 102 -5.86 -2.53 -9.98
C THR A 102 -4.99 -3.76 -9.78
N VAL A 103 -3.79 -3.72 -10.33
CA VAL A 103 -2.73 -4.70 -10.10
C VAL A 103 -1.59 -4.02 -9.35
N VAL A 104 -1.19 -4.61 -8.25
CA VAL A 104 -0.06 -4.15 -7.43
C VAL A 104 1.12 -5.10 -7.69
N LEU A 105 2.23 -4.56 -8.17
CA LEU A 105 3.49 -5.29 -8.28
C LEU A 105 4.31 -5.02 -7.00
N GLN A 106 4.61 -6.06 -6.25
CA GLN A 106 5.36 -5.97 -5.01
C GLN A 106 6.58 -6.88 -5.04
N GLY A 107 7.68 -6.43 -4.44
CA GLY A 107 8.89 -7.23 -4.33
C GLY A 107 9.87 -6.63 -3.33
N GLY A 108 10.94 -7.36 -3.05
CA GLY A 108 12.14 -6.81 -2.39
C GLY A 108 12.86 -5.81 -3.30
N GLU A 109 13.83 -5.10 -2.76
CA GLU A 109 14.75 -4.29 -3.59
C GLU A 109 15.76 -5.21 -4.30
N ASP A 110 15.30 -5.81 -5.37
CA ASP A 110 16.07 -6.68 -6.24
C ASP A 110 16.75 -5.85 -7.33
N PRO A 111 18.09 -5.80 -7.40
CA PRO A 111 18.82 -5.03 -8.40
C PRO A 111 18.56 -5.47 -9.87
N PHE A 112 18.01 -6.66 -10.07
CA PHE A 112 17.63 -7.14 -11.39
C PHE A 112 16.46 -6.34 -11.99
N PHE A 113 15.55 -5.86 -11.16
CA PHE A 113 14.42 -5.03 -11.60
C PHE A 113 14.79 -3.56 -11.54
N THR A 114 15.57 -3.13 -12.55
CA THR A 114 15.89 -1.71 -12.74
C THR A 114 14.64 -0.90 -13.07
N THR A 115 14.74 0.41 -12.95
CA THR A 115 13.61 1.33 -13.30
C THR A 115 13.16 1.09 -14.75
N GLU A 116 14.11 0.94 -15.68
CA GLU A 116 13.85 0.74 -17.11
C GLU A 116 13.11 -0.59 -17.33
N LYS A 117 13.51 -1.64 -16.63
CA LYS A 117 12.85 -2.95 -16.69
C LYS A 117 11.44 -2.90 -16.15
N VAL A 118 11.22 -2.23 -15.03
CA VAL A 118 9.88 -2.04 -14.47
C VAL A 118 9.00 -1.22 -15.42
N VAL A 119 9.50 -0.13 -15.98
CA VAL A 119 8.79 0.67 -16.99
C VAL A 119 8.44 -0.18 -18.21
N PHE A 120 9.38 -0.99 -18.70
CA PHE A 120 9.11 -1.92 -19.81
C PHE A 120 7.98 -2.90 -19.49
N LEU A 121 7.99 -3.52 -18.31
CA LEU A 121 6.92 -4.41 -17.86
C LEU A 121 5.58 -3.67 -17.81
N LEU A 122 5.54 -2.47 -17.24
CA LEU A 122 4.33 -1.67 -17.18
C LEU A 122 3.79 -1.33 -18.58
N GLN A 123 4.67 -0.96 -19.52
CA GLN A 123 4.28 -0.67 -20.90
C GLN A 123 3.75 -1.91 -21.62
N LYS A 124 4.28 -3.09 -21.33
CA LYS A 124 3.80 -4.37 -21.89
C LYS A 124 2.50 -4.84 -21.26
N THR A 125 2.32 -4.57 -19.98
CA THR A 125 1.05 -4.79 -19.29
C THR A 125 0.03 -3.70 -19.58
N ASP A 126 0.48 -2.60 -20.19
CA ASP A 126 -0.42 -1.58 -20.71
C ASP A 126 -1.35 -2.24 -21.71
N CYS A 127 -2.28 -2.88 -21.09
CA CYS A 127 -3.48 -3.28 -21.69
C CYS A 127 -4.05 -1.99 -22.26
N ARG A 128 -4.04 -1.86 -23.56
CA ARG A 128 -4.74 -0.85 -24.36
C ARG A 128 -6.23 -0.74 -23.98
N ASN A 129 -6.57 -1.25 -22.83
CA ASN A 129 -7.84 -1.18 -22.15
C ASN A 129 -7.67 -0.28 -20.92
N SER A 130 -8.02 0.99 -21.07
CA SER A 130 -7.86 2.14 -20.18
C SER A 130 -8.48 1.99 -18.75
N ALA A 131 -8.78 0.79 -18.28
CA ALA A 131 -9.52 0.55 -17.04
C ALA A 131 -8.66 -0.04 -15.90
N VAL A 132 -7.42 -0.48 -16.14
CA VAL A 132 -6.60 -1.12 -15.11
C VAL A 132 -5.45 -0.20 -14.69
N ARG A 133 -5.36 0.07 -13.39
CA ARG A 133 -4.27 0.85 -12.80
C ARG A 133 -3.18 -0.09 -12.29
N PHE A 134 -1.94 0.23 -12.58
CA PHE A 134 -0.79 -0.44 -12.00
C PHE A 134 -0.20 0.41 -10.87
N ILE A 135 0.03 -0.23 -9.73
CA ILE A 135 0.75 0.35 -8.60
C ILE A 135 2.02 -0.49 -8.43
N VAL A 136 3.17 0.14 -8.56
CA VAL A 136 4.45 -0.50 -8.24
C VAL A 136 4.82 -0.11 -6.84
N ASN A 137 4.74 -1.07 -5.93
CA ASN A 137 5.24 -0.93 -4.58
C ASN A 137 6.62 -1.60 -4.51
N LEU A 138 7.63 -0.90 -4.96
CA LEU A 138 9.00 -1.18 -4.54
C LEU A 138 9.04 -0.71 -3.09
N ILE A 139 9.10 -1.64 -2.16
CA ILE A 139 9.32 -1.33 -0.75
C ILE A 139 10.69 -0.65 -0.69
N ARG A 140 10.73 0.65 -0.94
CA ARG A 140 11.86 1.47 -0.52
C ARG A 140 11.83 1.43 0.99
N CYS A 141 12.64 0.59 1.56
CA CYS A 141 12.82 0.53 2.99
C CYS A 141 13.20 1.93 3.45
N PHE A 142 12.41 2.53 4.31
CA PHE A 142 12.70 3.78 5.00
C PHE A 142 13.89 3.62 5.98
N CYS A 143 14.87 2.79 5.64
CA CYS A 143 16.10 2.60 6.41
C CYS A 143 17.12 3.74 6.22
N ARG A 144 16.74 4.87 5.61
CA ARG A 144 17.49 6.11 5.62
C ARG A 144 16.86 7.15 6.55
N LEU A 145 16.47 6.76 7.73
CA LEU A 145 16.40 7.72 8.84
C LEU A 145 17.79 7.74 9.48
N PRO A 146 18.50 8.88 9.43
CA PRO A 146 19.71 9.01 10.24
C PRO A 146 19.29 8.89 11.70
N SER A 147 19.97 8.00 12.39
CA SER A 147 20.09 7.88 13.84
C SER A 147 19.32 8.92 14.66
N PHE A 148 18.12 8.56 15.11
CA PHE A 148 17.55 9.03 16.36
C PHE A 148 17.52 7.83 17.32
N PHE A 149 18.63 7.65 17.99
CA PHE A 149 18.79 7.10 19.34
C PHE A 149 20.07 7.67 19.93
#